data_55919e2c2eb91f0507d8c5a356969363
#
_entry.id   55919e2c2eb91f0507d8c5a356969363
#
_cell.length_a   1.000
_cell.length_b   1.000
_cell.length_c   1.000
_cell.angle_alpha   90.00
_cell.angle_beta   90.00
_cell.angle_gamma   90.00
#
_symmetry.space_group_name_H-M   'P 1'
#
loop_
_entity.id
_entity.type
_entity.pdbx_description
1 polymer ?
#
loop_
_entity_poly.entity_id
_entity_poly.type
_entity_poly.pdbx_seq_one_letter_code
_entity_poly.pdbx_strand_id
1 'polypeptide(L)'
;MKQESRTTMASIIAGLVAAVTLSMFSTSALAQPGQGRGAFNLDPRAEERTYHFADTDKDLPYCVFASSKIDASKPAPLIISLHGYGIGPQIMCNSTAVDLAEEGGYILAAPMGYSTSGWYGIPSADRRSGGRGGASDQPANLAELSEKDVMNVLKMMRKEFNVDEKRIYLSGHSMGAAGTMYLGSKHADIWAAIAPIDGGAKFGRPDILKPLKNAGVAVLIVQGDKDEVVSVEEARTLAAAMKDMGIEHKYVEMPGISHGPSMTAGQKYVFEFFGKHSK
;
A
#
# COMPACT_ATOMS: atom_id res chain seq x y z
N MET A 1 22.10 94.29 15.12
CA MET A 1 22.75 94.57 16.44
C MET A 1 23.22 93.24 16.98
N LYS A 2 24.52 93.12 17.01
CA LYS A 2 25.41 92.46 18.02
C LYS A 2 25.15 90.91 18.11
N GLN A 3 26.08 90.03 17.60
CA GLN A 3 27.41 89.75 18.18
C GLN A 3 27.25 88.93 19.48
N GLU A 4 27.82 87.77 19.73
CA GLU A 4 29.17 87.22 19.58
C GLU A 4 29.05 85.70 19.91
N SER A 5 29.65 84.78 19.22
CA SER A 5 31.06 84.35 19.40
C SER A 5 31.34 83.63 20.72
N ARG A 6 31.66 82.35 20.71
CA ARG A 6 32.96 81.75 21.10
C ARG A 6 32.87 80.28 21.36
N THR A 7 33.50 79.56 20.51
CA THR A 7 34.57 78.53 20.65
C THR A 7 34.80 78.00 22.08
N THR A 8 34.82 76.69 22.32
CA THR A 8 36.07 75.99 22.63
C THR A 8 35.84 74.47 22.94
N MET A 9 36.74 73.74 22.36
CA MET A 9 37.45 72.51 22.83
C MET A 9 36.67 71.22 23.11
N ALA A 10 36.87 70.34 22.26
CA ALA A 10 37.43 68.97 22.31
C ALA A 10 37.44 68.23 23.70
N SER A 11 36.78 67.09 23.68
CA SER A 11 37.28 65.90 24.37
C SER A 11 36.77 64.65 23.70
N ILE A 12 37.72 63.91 23.17
CA ILE A 12 37.58 62.61 22.60
C ILE A 12 37.34 61.60 23.74
N ILE A 13 36.17 60.95 23.74
CA ILE A 13 36.04 59.70 24.51
C ILE A 13 35.56 58.59 23.51
N ALA A 14 36.48 57.71 23.20
CA ALA A 14 36.23 56.52 22.47
C ALA A 14 35.33 55.60 23.29
N GLY A 15 34.07 55.49 22.91
CA GLY A 15 33.15 54.54 23.46
C GLY A 15 33.06 53.31 22.52
N LEU A 16 33.63 52.23 22.96
CA LEU A 16 33.59 50.92 22.32
C LEU A 16 32.12 50.43 22.30
N VAL A 17 31.48 50.48 21.16
CA VAL A 17 30.18 49.81 20.96
C VAL A 17 30.47 48.34 20.65
N ALA A 18 30.39 47.52 21.66
CA ALA A 18 30.38 46.06 21.48
C ALA A 18 29.06 45.66 20.82
N ALA A 19 29.10 45.37 19.54
CA ALA A 19 28.00 44.73 18.83
C ALA A 19 27.91 43.29 19.31
N VAL A 20 26.96 43.00 20.20
CA VAL A 20 26.58 41.65 20.56
C VAL A 20 25.78 41.09 19.39
N THR A 21 26.44 40.40 18.49
CA THR A 21 25.77 39.53 17.50
C THR A 21 25.20 38.34 18.24
N LEU A 22 23.88 38.38 18.44
CA LEU A 22 23.12 37.25 18.95
C LEU A 22 23.07 36.19 17.82
N SER A 23 24.04 35.29 17.81
CA SER A 23 24.02 34.10 16.98
C SER A 23 22.87 33.21 17.47
N MET A 24 21.75 33.27 16.77
CA MET A 24 20.71 32.25 16.91
C MET A 24 21.29 30.93 16.40
N PHE A 25 21.82 30.13 17.29
CA PHE A 25 22.03 28.71 17.06
C PHE A 25 20.64 28.08 16.89
N SER A 26 20.21 27.94 15.65
CA SER A 26 19.17 26.98 15.33
C SER A 26 19.69 25.59 15.70
N THR A 27 19.32 25.13 16.87
CA THR A 27 19.45 23.74 17.24
C THR A 27 18.53 22.96 16.28
N SER A 28 19.09 22.54 15.16
CA SER A 28 18.49 21.44 14.38
C SER A 28 18.43 20.27 15.34
N ALA A 29 17.23 20.02 15.87
CA ALA A 29 16.95 18.79 16.60
C ALA A 29 17.25 17.67 15.60
N LEU A 30 18.39 17.01 15.79
CA LEU A 30 18.69 15.73 15.16
C LEU A 30 17.56 14.81 15.61
N ALA A 31 16.61 14.60 14.73
CA ALA A 31 15.60 13.58 14.93
C ALA A 31 16.38 12.27 15.13
N GLN A 32 16.24 11.69 16.29
CA GLN A 32 16.74 10.34 16.56
C GLN A 32 16.19 9.43 15.47
N PRO A 33 16.96 8.47 14.95
CA PRO A 33 16.44 7.50 14.01
C PRO A 33 15.36 6.70 14.74
N GLY A 34 14.09 7.09 14.50
CA GLY A 34 12.94 6.40 15.04
C GLY A 34 12.90 5.01 14.45
N GLN A 35 12.98 4.01 15.27
CA GLN A 35 12.58 2.64 14.95
C GLN A 35 11.20 2.70 14.32
N GLY A 36 11.09 2.34 13.02
CA GLY A 36 9.81 2.23 12.32
C GLY A 36 9.71 2.84 10.92
N ARG A 37 10.60 3.75 10.52
CA ARG A 37 10.54 4.35 9.16
C ARG A 37 11.01 3.41 8.03
N GLY A 38 11.78 2.38 8.33
CA GLY A 38 12.26 1.41 7.33
C GLY A 38 11.19 0.45 6.80
N ALA A 39 10.14 0.19 7.60
CA ALA A 39 9.10 -0.77 7.22
C ALA A 39 8.14 -0.29 6.12
N PHE A 40 8.15 1.01 5.80
CA PHE A 40 7.22 1.64 4.87
C PHE A 40 7.88 2.23 3.61
N ASN A 41 9.17 1.98 3.42
CA ASN A 41 9.90 2.45 2.23
C ASN A 41 10.03 1.33 1.21
N LEU A 42 10.16 1.74 -0.06
CA LEU A 42 10.55 0.84 -1.14
C LEU A 42 11.88 0.16 -0.77
N ASP A 43 11.93 -1.17 -0.88
CA ASP A 43 13.20 -1.90 -0.73
C ASP A 43 14.15 -1.54 -1.87
N PRO A 44 15.46 -1.34 -1.62
CA PRO A 44 16.42 -0.97 -2.66
C PRO A 44 16.60 -2.03 -3.77
N ARG A 45 16.14 -3.26 -3.56
CA ARG A 45 16.12 -4.34 -4.58
C ARG A 45 14.89 -4.27 -5.47
N ALA A 46 13.83 -3.60 -5.04
CA ALA A 46 12.62 -3.40 -5.84
C ALA A 46 12.76 -2.14 -6.70
N GLU A 47 12.07 -2.14 -7.83
CA GLU A 47 12.08 -1.04 -8.77
C GLU A 47 10.76 -0.28 -8.73
N GLU A 48 10.81 1.04 -8.64
CA GLU A 48 9.67 1.90 -8.96
C GLU A 48 9.73 2.22 -10.45
N ARG A 49 8.66 1.90 -11.15
CA ARG A 49 8.52 2.09 -12.60
C ARG A 49 7.28 2.88 -12.91
N THR A 50 7.20 3.44 -14.11
CA THR A 50 6.02 4.07 -14.66
C THR A 50 5.63 3.45 -15.98
N TYR A 51 4.34 3.53 -16.33
CA TYR A 51 3.85 3.17 -17.64
C TYR A 51 2.77 4.16 -18.09
N HIS A 52 2.65 4.35 -19.40
CA HIS A 52 1.67 5.23 -19.99
C HIS A 52 0.27 4.60 -19.93
N PHE A 53 -0.65 5.22 -19.18
CA PHE A 53 -2.04 4.81 -19.06
C PHE A 53 -2.88 5.56 -20.10
N ALA A 54 -3.10 4.92 -21.23
CA ALA A 54 -3.64 5.54 -22.45
C ALA A 54 -5.05 6.15 -22.28
N ASP A 55 -5.88 5.64 -21.34
CA ASP A 55 -7.26 6.11 -21.15
C ASP A 55 -7.34 7.58 -20.69
N THR A 56 -6.32 8.06 -20.02
CA THR A 56 -6.28 9.42 -19.47
C THR A 56 -5.02 10.18 -19.82
N ASP A 57 -4.18 9.62 -20.70
CA ASP A 57 -2.91 10.21 -21.15
C ASP A 57 -2.00 10.59 -19.96
N LYS A 58 -1.86 9.65 -19.00
CA LYS A 58 -1.07 9.84 -17.77
C LYS A 58 -0.07 8.72 -17.60
N ASP A 59 1.07 9.04 -17.01
CA ASP A 59 2.00 8.03 -16.53
C ASP A 59 1.63 7.61 -15.10
N LEU A 60 1.41 6.31 -14.89
CA LEU A 60 1.08 5.75 -13.59
C LEU A 60 2.26 4.97 -13.03
N PRO A 61 2.62 5.21 -11.76
CA PRO A 61 3.69 4.45 -11.11
C PRO A 61 3.20 3.07 -10.66
N TYR A 62 4.11 2.13 -10.63
CA TYR A 62 3.95 0.82 -9.98
C TYR A 62 5.30 0.38 -9.42
N CYS A 63 5.32 -0.51 -8.42
CA CYS A 63 6.57 -1.13 -8.02
C CYS A 63 6.60 -2.60 -8.45
N VAL A 64 7.82 -3.10 -8.69
CA VAL A 64 8.06 -4.49 -9.04
C VAL A 64 9.34 -5.00 -8.38
N PHE A 65 9.29 -6.25 -7.94
CA PHE A 65 10.44 -7.03 -7.53
C PHE A 65 10.35 -8.41 -8.16
N ALA A 66 11.45 -8.89 -8.69
CA ALA A 66 11.58 -10.26 -9.17
C ALA A 66 12.71 -10.96 -8.41
N SER A 67 12.42 -12.10 -7.79
CA SER A 67 13.41 -12.85 -7.02
C SER A 67 14.59 -13.27 -7.89
N SER A 68 15.81 -13.22 -7.34
CA SER A 68 17.02 -13.70 -7.99
C SER A 68 17.00 -15.22 -8.26
N LYS A 69 16.08 -15.95 -7.65
CA LYS A 69 15.87 -17.39 -7.84
C LYS A 69 15.02 -17.74 -9.06
N ILE A 70 14.46 -16.74 -9.74
CA ILE A 70 13.62 -16.98 -10.91
C ILE A 70 14.48 -17.41 -12.09
N ASP A 71 14.16 -18.60 -12.60
CA ASP A 71 14.73 -19.14 -13.83
C ASP A 71 13.76 -18.78 -14.98
N ALA A 72 14.19 -17.96 -15.93
CA ALA A 72 13.35 -17.52 -17.04
C ALA A 72 12.79 -18.68 -17.89
N SER A 73 13.41 -19.86 -17.83
CA SER A 73 12.92 -21.06 -18.53
C SER A 73 11.76 -21.74 -17.78
N LYS A 74 11.49 -21.38 -16.52
CA LYS A 74 10.46 -21.98 -15.68
C LYS A 74 9.40 -20.95 -15.28
N PRO A 75 8.11 -21.34 -15.25
CA PRO A 75 7.07 -20.44 -14.77
C PRO A 75 7.25 -20.06 -13.30
N ALA A 76 7.17 -18.77 -12.98
CA ALA A 76 7.33 -18.22 -11.64
C ALA A 76 5.99 -17.70 -11.06
N PRO A 77 5.75 -17.85 -9.75
CA PRO A 77 4.53 -17.34 -9.11
C PRO A 77 4.54 -15.80 -9.07
N LEU A 78 3.35 -15.19 -9.22
CA LEU A 78 3.14 -13.75 -9.21
C LEU A 78 2.20 -13.34 -8.10
N ILE A 79 2.57 -12.31 -7.35
CA ILE A 79 1.70 -11.64 -6.38
C ILE A 79 1.42 -10.22 -6.89
N ILE A 80 0.13 -9.87 -7.03
CA ILE A 80 -0.32 -8.49 -7.15
C ILE A 80 -0.72 -7.99 -5.76
N SER A 81 -0.12 -6.87 -5.32
CA SER A 81 -0.28 -6.36 -3.96
C SER A 81 -0.85 -4.94 -3.96
N LEU A 82 -1.98 -4.74 -3.28
CA LEU A 82 -2.78 -3.51 -3.30
C LEU A 82 -2.55 -2.69 -2.04
N HIS A 83 -2.17 -1.42 -2.19
CA HIS A 83 -1.90 -0.51 -1.09
C HIS A 83 -3.17 0.03 -0.42
N GLY A 84 -3.01 0.61 0.78
CA GLY A 84 -4.07 1.28 1.53
C GLY A 84 -4.39 2.69 1.01
N TYR A 85 -5.45 3.29 1.57
CA TYR A 85 -5.90 4.63 1.22
C TYR A 85 -4.85 5.71 1.53
N GLY A 86 -4.62 6.63 0.59
CA GLY A 86 -3.73 7.78 0.76
C GLY A 86 -2.24 7.49 0.64
N ILE A 87 -1.85 6.25 0.31
CA ILE A 87 -0.46 5.82 0.11
C ILE A 87 -0.25 5.31 -1.31
N GLY A 88 0.98 5.01 -1.70
CA GLY A 88 1.32 4.58 -3.05
C GLY A 88 1.80 3.12 -3.13
N PRO A 89 2.10 2.62 -4.33
CA PRO A 89 2.49 1.23 -4.57
C PRO A 89 3.81 0.83 -3.90
N GLN A 90 4.75 1.76 -3.74
CA GLN A 90 6.10 1.50 -3.22
C GLN A 90 6.10 0.87 -1.82
N ILE A 91 5.06 1.16 -1.01
CA ILE A 91 4.94 0.60 0.33
C ILE A 91 4.69 -0.92 0.32
N MET A 92 4.14 -1.44 -0.77
CA MET A 92 3.86 -2.88 -0.92
C MET A 92 5.10 -3.68 -1.34
N CYS A 93 6.15 -2.99 -1.83
CA CYS A 93 7.47 -3.56 -2.10
C CYS A 93 8.47 -3.18 -0.98
N ASN A 94 8.03 -3.20 0.28
CA ASN A 94 8.89 -2.99 1.45
C ASN A 94 9.81 -4.18 1.70
N SER A 95 10.84 -3.99 2.54
CA SER A 95 11.87 -5.02 2.78
C SER A 95 11.29 -6.35 3.26
N THR A 96 10.27 -6.36 4.10
CA THR A 96 9.65 -7.61 4.55
C THR A 96 9.01 -8.38 3.40
N ALA A 97 8.25 -7.68 2.53
CA ALA A 97 7.61 -8.31 1.37
C ALA A 97 8.64 -8.82 0.37
N VAL A 98 9.70 -8.01 0.13
CA VAL A 98 10.80 -8.36 -0.78
C VAL A 98 11.62 -9.54 -0.27
N ASP A 99 11.93 -9.59 1.05
CA ASP A 99 12.64 -10.74 1.65
C ASP A 99 11.86 -12.05 1.47
N LEU A 100 10.55 -12.01 1.74
CA LEU A 100 9.68 -13.18 1.58
C LEU A 100 9.51 -13.56 0.10
N ALA A 101 9.42 -12.58 -0.80
CA ALA A 101 9.37 -12.83 -2.24
C ALA A 101 10.68 -13.45 -2.76
N GLU A 102 11.84 -12.96 -2.27
CA GLU A 102 13.14 -13.54 -2.58
C GLU A 102 13.24 -14.97 -2.06
N GLU A 103 12.82 -15.22 -0.81
CA GLU A 103 12.86 -16.55 -0.21
C GLU A 103 12.02 -17.57 -1.00
N GLY A 104 10.81 -17.18 -1.40
CA GLY A 104 9.86 -18.04 -2.10
C GLY A 104 9.97 -18.08 -3.62
N GLY A 105 10.85 -17.27 -4.24
CA GLY A 105 11.00 -17.23 -5.69
C GLY A 105 9.83 -16.55 -6.41
N TYR A 106 9.25 -15.50 -5.83
CA TYR A 106 8.08 -14.79 -6.37
C TYR A 106 8.46 -13.57 -7.22
N ILE A 107 7.57 -13.26 -8.15
CA ILE A 107 7.42 -11.92 -8.71
C ILE A 107 6.40 -11.20 -7.84
N LEU A 108 6.74 -9.99 -7.36
CA LEU A 108 5.86 -9.12 -6.60
C LEU A 108 5.64 -7.83 -7.40
N ALA A 109 4.40 -7.46 -7.65
CA ALA A 109 4.07 -6.22 -8.32
C ALA A 109 2.93 -5.50 -7.60
N ALA A 110 3.03 -4.17 -7.49
CA ALA A 110 2.00 -3.36 -6.88
C ALA A 110 1.62 -2.18 -7.78
N PRO A 111 0.38 -2.12 -8.27
CA PRO A 111 -0.15 -1.00 -9.03
C PRO A 111 -0.51 0.18 -8.15
N MET A 112 -0.60 1.39 -8.74
CA MET A 112 -1.13 2.60 -8.09
C MET A 112 -2.65 2.51 -7.83
N GLY A 113 -3.40 1.71 -8.60
CA GLY A 113 -4.85 1.76 -8.57
C GLY A 113 -5.39 3.07 -9.11
N TYR A 114 -4.73 3.64 -10.15
CA TYR A 114 -4.96 4.93 -10.78
C TYR A 114 -4.70 6.15 -9.88
N SER A 115 -5.02 6.05 -8.60
CA SER A 115 -4.72 7.08 -7.59
C SER A 115 -4.62 6.46 -6.21
N THR A 116 -4.08 7.21 -5.25
CA THR A 116 -3.98 6.78 -3.84
C THR A 116 -5.34 6.53 -3.17
N SER A 117 -6.44 6.84 -3.84
CA SER A 117 -7.83 6.68 -3.37
C SER A 117 -8.75 6.05 -4.42
N GLY A 118 -8.21 5.24 -5.33
CA GLY A 118 -8.94 4.68 -6.48
C GLY A 118 -9.96 3.59 -6.14
N TRP A 119 -9.80 2.90 -4.99
CA TRP A 119 -10.70 1.84 -4.51
C TRP A 119 -10.82 0.61 -5.43
N TYR A 120 -9.89 0.40 -6.35
CA TYR A 120 -9.73 -0.85 -7.10
C TYR A 120 -11.01 -1.42 -7.72
N GLY A 121 -11.78 -0.57 -8.38
CA GLY A 121 -13.02 -0.98 -9.05
C GLY A 121 -14.28 -0.94 -8.17
N ILE A 122 -14.14 -0.76 -6.86
CA ILE A 122 -15.28 -0.76 -5.93
C ILE A 122 -16.20 0.42 -6.23
N PRO A 123 -17.51 0.18 -6.50
CA PRO A 123 -18.50 1.24 -6.69
C PRO A 123 -18.57 2.18 -5.48
N SER A 124 -18.87 3.47 -5.71
CA SER A 124 -18.93 4.48 -4.64
C SER A 124 -19.89 4.12 -3.51
N ALA A 125 -21.02 3.47 -3.83
CA ALA A 125 -22.00 3.00 -2.86
C ALA A 125 -21.45 1.95 -1.87
N ASP A 126 -20.44 1.17 -2.28
CA ASP A 126 -19.84 0.10 -1.48
C ASP A 126 -18.59 0.56 -0.71
N ARG A 127 -18.13 1.80 -0.92
CA ARG A 127 -16.95 2.33 -0.22
C ARG A 127 -17.29 2.66 1.23
N ARG A 128 -16.30 2.64 2.12
CA ARG A 128 -16.53 3.12 3.50
C ARG A 128 -16.86 4.61 3.49
N SER A 129 -17.99 4.97 4.13
CA SER A 129 -18.35 6.36 4.43
C SER A 129 -17.38 6.87 5.51
N GLY A 130 -16.42 7.71 5.16
CA GLY A 130 -15.48 8.29 6.13
C GLY A 130 -14.13 8.68 5.56
N GLY A 131 -13.81 8.33 4.34
CA GLY A 131 -12.67 8.90 3.66
C GLY A 131 -12.91 10.39 3.43
N ARG A 132 -12.51 11.23 4.39
CA ARG A 132 -12.40 12.68 4.19
C ARG A 132 -11.47 12.93 3.03
N GLY A 133 -12.00 13.45 1.93
CA GLY A 133 -11.20 13.94 0.81
C GLY A 133 -11.28 13.08 -0.46
N GLY A 134 -12.49 12.75 -0.93
CA GLY A 134 -12.68 12.65 -2.36
C GLY A 134 -12.38 14.04 -2.92
N ALA A 135 -11.18 14.25 -3.47
CA ALA A 135 -10.86 15.50 -4.15
C ALA A 135 -11.97 15.73 -5.19
N SER A 136 -12.49 16.95 -5.25
CA SER A 136 -13.51 17.37 -6.23
C SER A 136 -13.09 17.12 -7.69
N ASP A 137 -11.82 16.78 -7.92
CA ASP A 137 -11.18 16.61 -9.23
C ASP A 137 -11.00 15.13 -9.64
N GLN A 138 -11.59 14.16 -8.91
CA GLN A 138 -11.51 12.76 -9.31
C GLN A 138 -12.48 12.48 -10.47
N PRO A 139 -12.06 11.70 -11.48
CA PRO A 139 -12.93 11.36 -12.60
C PRO A 139 -14.14 10.54 -12.14
N ALA A 140 -15.29 10.78 -12.78
CA ALA A 140 -16.54 10.10 -12.45
C ALA A 140 -16.42 8.55 -12.56
N ASN A 141 -15.58 8.06 -13.46
CA ASN A 141 -15.27 6.65 -13.69
C ASN A 141 -14.02 6.17 -12.92
N LEU A 142 -13.65 6.81 -11.81
CA LEU A 142 -12.47 6.46 -11.02
C LEU A 142 -12.39 4.97 -10.69
N ALA A 143 -13.52 4.33 -10.37
CA ALA A 143 -13.56 2.90 -10.07
C ALA A 143 -13.03 2.06 -11.23
N GLU A 144 -13.53 2.33 -12.44
CA GLU A 144 -13.13 1.63 -13.66
C GLU A 144 -11.64 1.85 -13.99
N LEU A 145 -11.17 3.09 -13.88
CA LEU A 145 -9.76 3.44 -14.11
C LEU A 145 -8.85 2.75 -13.11
N SER A 146 -9.28 2.68 -11.85
CA SER A 146 -8.52 2.03 -10.77
C SER A 146 -8.40 0.52 -10.95
N GLU A 147 -9.48 -0.15 -11.34
CA GLU A 147 -9.45 -1.57 -11.69
C GLU A 147 -8.58 -1.82 -12.93
N LYS A 148 -8.74 -1.00 -13.97
CA LYS A 148 -8.00 -1.12 -15.22
C LYS A 148 -6.49 -0.99 -15.01
N ASP A 149 -6.05 -0.13 -14.11
CA ASP A 149 -4.65 -0.01 -13.75
C ASP A 149 -4.10 -1.32 -13.17
N VAL A 150 -4.83 -1.95 -12.22
CA VAL A 150 -4.45 -3.27 -11.68
C VAL A 150 -4.31 -4.32 -12.78
N MET A 151 -5.28 -4.37 -13.70
CA MET A 151 -5.29 -5.35 -14.78
C MET A 151 -4.20 -5.07 -15.83
N ASN A 152 -3.84 -3.79 -16.05
CA ASN A 152 -2.72 -3.42 -16.91
C ASN A 152 -1.38 -3.88 -16.31
N VAL A 153 -1.15 -3.65 -15.01
CA VAL A 153 0.07 -4.12 -14.34
C VAL A 153 0.16 -5.64 -14.39
N LEU A 154 -0.92 -6.37 -14.10
CA LEU A 154 -0.95 -7.83 -14.26
C LEU A 154 -0.58 -8.25 -15.69
N LYS A 155 -1.15 -7.60 -16.71
CA LYS A 155 -0.84 -7.87 -18.11
C LYS A 155 0.64 -7.59 -18.46
N MET A 156 1.20 -6.52 -17.90
CA MET A 156 2.62 -6.20 -18.10
C MET A 156 3.52 -7.26 -17.48
N MET A 157 3.22 -7.72 -16.26
CA MET A 157 3.99 -8.80 -15.62
C MET A 157 3.93 -10.11 -16.41
N ARG A 158 2.76 -10.49 -16.92
CA ARG A 158 2.62 -11.66 -17.81
C ARG A 158 3.39 -11.53 -19.12
N LYS A 159 3.60 -10.31 -19.62
CA LYS A 159 4.37 -10.06 -20.84
C LYS A 159 5.88 -10.07 -20.60
N GLU A 160 6.30 -9.58 -19.44
CA GLU A 160 7.72 -9.42 -19.09
C GLU A 160 8.34 -10.72 -18.53
N PHE A 161 7.57 -11.46 -17.74
CA PHE A 161 8.04 -12.66 -17.04
C PHE A 161 7.30 -13.91 -17.53
N ASN A 162 7.97 -15.06 -17.39
CA ASN A 162 7.34 -16.36 -17.54
C ASN A 162 6.50 -16.67 -16.29
N VAL A 163 5.28 -16.12 -16.22
CA VAL A 163 4.39 -16.24 -15.06
C VAL A 163 3.71 -17.61 -15.05
N ASP A 164 3.65 -18.24 -13.89
CA ASP A 164 2.86 -19.45 -13.68
C ASP A 164 1.37 -19.09 -13.53
N GLU A 165 0.59 -19.31 -14.56
CA GLU A 165 -0.85 -19.01 -14.60
C GLU A 165 -1.66 -19.75 -13.52
N LYS A 166 -1.11 -20.81 -12.93
CA LYS A 166 -1.73 -21.51 -11.80
C LYS A 166 -1.36 -20.93 -10.43
N ARG A 167 -0.39 -20.02 -10.40
CA ARG A 167 0.11 -19.43 -9.16
C ARG A 167 0.15 -17.90 -9.26
N ILE A 168 -1.01 -17.31 -9.58
CA ILE A 168 -1.23 -15.87 -9.55
C ILE A 168 -2.10 -15.54 -8.33
N TYR A 169 -1.64 -14.61 -7.52
CA TYR A 169 -2.23 -14.28 -6.24
C TYR A 169 -2.53 -12.79 -6.14
N LEU A 170 -3.51 -12.45 -5.29
CA LEU A 170 -3.89 -11.07 -5.01
C LEU A 170 -3.88 -10.84 -3.50
N SER A 171 -3.18 -9.83 -3.03
CA SER A 171 -3.22 -9.39 -1.64
C SER A 171 -3.40 -7.88 -1.53
N GLY A 172 -3.75 -7.39 -0.36
CA GLY A 172 -3.82 -5.95 -0.14
C GLY A 172 -4.15 -5.61 1.30
N HIS A 173 -3.82 -4.39 1.69
CA HIS A 173 -4.03 -3.86 3.03
C HIS A 173 -5.09 -2.76 3.05
N SER A 174 -5.99 -2.76 4.04
CA SER A 174 -6.98 -1.69 4.26
C SER A 174 -7.90 -1.48 3.03
N MET A 175 -7.83 -0.33 2.35
CA MET A 175 -8.49 -0.11 1.06
C MET A 175 -8.09 -1.21 0.06
N GLY A 176 -6.82 -1.62 0.03
CA GLY A 176 -6.33 -2.71 -0.81
C GLY A 176 -6.93 -4.06 -0.43
N ALA A 177 -7.22 -4.32 0.85
CA ALA A 177 -7.93 -5.53 1.28
C ALA A 177 -9.37 -5.57 0.75
N ALA A 178 -10.06 -4.43 0.76
CA ALA A 178 -11.37 -4.29 0.13
C ALA A 178 -11.27 -4.56 -1.39
N GLY A 179 -10.26 -3.98 -2.05
CA GLY A 179 -9.93 -4.24 -3.46
C GLY A 179 -9.64 -5.71 -3.74
N THR A 180 -8.91 -6.38 -2.83
CA THR A 180 -8.59 -7.81 -2.92
C THR A 180 -9.85 -8.67 -2.94
N MET A 181 -10.82 -8.38 -2.07
CA MET A 181 -12.10 -9.10 -2.06
C MET A 181 -12.91 -8.82 -3.33
N TYR A 182 -13.00 -7.56 -3.74
CA TYR A 182 -13.79 -7.15 -4.90
C TYR A 182 -13.21 -7.68 -6.21
N LEU A 183 -11.93 -7.42 -6.50
CA LEU A 183 -11.26 -7.91 -7.71
C LEU A 183 -11.04 -9.42 -7.68
N GLY A 184 -10.81 -9.98 -6.49
CA GLY A 184 -10.75 -11.42 -6.27
C GLY A 184 -12.02 -12.11 -6.73
N SER A 185 -13.18 -11.55 -6.38
CA SER A 185 -14.49 -12.05 -6.81
C SER A 185 -14.73 -11.80 -8.31
N LYS A 186 -14.54 -10.58 -8.77
CA LYS A 186 -14.84 -10.15 -10.13
C LYS A 186 -14.04 -10.88 -11.20
N HIS A 187 -12.80 -11.22 -10.87
CA HIS A 187 -11.84 -11.93 -11.74
C HIS A 187 -11.38 -13.25 -11.11
N ALA A 188 -12.33 -13.99 -10.52
CA ALA A 188 -12.04 -15.21 -9.77
C ALA A 188 -11.37 -16.32 -10.62
N ASP A 189 -11.51 -16.25 -11.92
CA ASP A 189 -10.83 -17.12 -12.88
C ASP A 189 -9.31 -16.89 -12.95
N ILE A 190 -8.80 -15.78 -12.46
CA ILE A 190 -7.36 -15.46 -12.48
C ILE A 190 -6.64 -16.02 -11.24
N TRP A 191 -7.20 -15.83 -10.05
CA TRP A 191 -6.49 -15.96 -8.79
C TRP A 191 -6.49 -17.40 -8.26
N ALA A 192 -5.34 -17.92 -7.89
CA ALA A 192 -5.21 -19.18 -7.16
C ALA A 192 -5.64 -19.00 -5.69
N ALA A 193 -5.23 -17.90 -5.09
CA ALA A 193 -5.64 -17.51 -3.76
C ALA A 193 -5.61 -15.99 -3.60
N ILE A 194 -6.36 -15.48 -2.61
CA ILE A 194 -6.37 -14.05 -2.26
C ILE A 194 -6.16 -13.85 -0.76
N ALA A 195 -5.59 -12.70 -0.37
CA ALA A 195 -5.26 -12.42 1.02
C ALA A 195 -5.57 -10.95 1.41
N PRO A 196 -6.79 -10.62 1.85
CA PRO A 196 -7.09 -9.34 2.48
C PRO A 196 -6.45 -9.21 3.86
N ILE A 197 -5.77 -8.09 4.12
CA ILE A 197 -5.17 -7.73 5.41
C ILE A 197 -5.87 -6.48 5.95
N ASP A 198 -6.45 -6.55 7.14
CA ASP A 198 -7.16 -5.48 7.83
C ASP A 198 -8.21 -4.80 6.95
N GLY A 199 -9.14 -5.59 6.39
CA GLY A 199 -10.22 -5.06 5.57
C GLY A 199 -11.01 -6.11 4.81
N GLY A 200 -11.92 -5.63 3.95
CA GLY A 200 -12.70 -6.51 3.07
C GLY A 200 -13.95 -7.12 3.69
N ALA A 201 -14.25 -6.88 4.95
CA ALA A 201 -15.37 -7.50 5.65
C ALA A 201 -16.76 -7.18 5.07
N LYS A 202 -16.95 -5.97 4.52
CA LYS A 202 -18.19 -5.60 3.80
C LYS A 202 -18.52 -6.49 2.61
N PHE A 203 -17.54 -7.26 2.13
CA PHE A 203 -17.66 -8.15 0.99
C PHE A 203 -17.98 -9.60 1.39
N GLY A 204 -18.33 -9.85 2.65
CA GLY A 204 -18.84 -11.14 3.14
C GLY A 204 -20.25 -11.51 2.66
N ARG A 205 -20.72 -10.93 1.56
CA ARG A 205 -22.05 -11.13 0.99
C ARG A 205 -22.04 -12.12 -0.18
N PRO A 206 -23.16 -12.81 -0.45
CA PRO A 206 -23.18 -13.91 -1.43
C PRO A 206 -22.80 -13.54 -2.86
N ASP A 207 -23.07 -12.31 -3.32
CA ASP A 207 -22.70 -11.85 -4.67
C ASP A 207 -21.18 -11.75 -4.86
N ILE A 208 -20.42 -11.54 -3.78
CA ILE A 208 -18.96 -11.54 -3.78
C ILE A 208 -18.40 -12.93 -3.49
N LEU A 209 -18.99 -13.67 -2.56
CA LEU A 209 -18.44 -14.95 -2.13
C LEU A 209 -18.71 -16.11 -3.10
N LYS A 210 -19.86 -16.10 -3.82
CA LYS A 210 -20.19 -17.16 -4.79
C LYS A 210 -19.17 -17.31 -5.93
N PRO A 211 -18.71 -16.23 -6.61
CA PRO A 211 -17.68 -16.36 -7.64
C PRO A 211 -16.38 -16.98 -7.10
N LEU A 212 -15.92 -16.57 -5.91
CA LEU A 212 -14.73 -17.14 -5.25
C LEU A 212 -14.91 -18.65 -5.04
N LYS A 213 -16.05 -19.07 -4.47
CA LYS A 213 -16.38 -20.48 -4.26
C LYS A 213 -16.38 -21.27 -5.57
N ASN A 214 -17.08 -20.75 -6.59
CA ASN A 214 -17.25 -21.45 -7.86
C ASN A 214 -15.93 -21.63 -8.61
N ALA A 215 -15.00 -20.70 -8.46
CA ALA A 215 -13.67 -20.78 -9.06
C ALA A 215 -12.64 -21.51 -8.19
N GLY A 216 -13.01 -21.92 -6.98
CA GLY A 216 -12.10 -22.58 -6.04
C GLY A 216 -10.98 -21.68 -5.49
N VAL A 217 -11.23 -20.38 -5.42
CA VAL A 217 -10.23 -19.42 -4.91
C VAL A 217 -10.14 -19.55 -3.39
N ALA A 218 -8.96 -19.91 -2.88
CA ALA A 218 -8.70 -19.98 -1.46
C ALA A 218 -8.49 -18.56 -0.87
N VAL A 219 -8.96 -18.33 0.37
CA VAL A 219 -8.93 -17.00 0.98
C VAL A 219 -8.21 -17.02 2.33
N LEU A 220 -7.19 -16.18 2.48
CA LEU A 220 -6.59 -15.89 3.79
C LEU A 220 -7.10 -14.54 4.29
N ILE A 221 -7.75 -14.52 5.44
CA ILE A 221 -8.12 -13.29 6.14
C ILE A 221 -7.08 -13.04 7.23
N VAL A 222 -6.42 -11.88 7.23
CA VAL A 222 -5.47 -11.47 8.26
C VAL A 222 -5.98 -10.19 8.92
N GLN A 223 -6.04 -10.16 10.25
CA GLN A 223 -6.57 -9.03 11.01
C GLN A 223 -5.78 -8.77 12.28
N GLY A 224 -5.44 -7.51 12.56
CA GLY A 224 -4.91 -7.10 13.85
C GLY A 224 -6.04 -6.98 14.89
N ASP A 225 -5.85 -7.52 16.12
CA ASP A 225 -6.87 -7.46 17.17
C ASP A 225 -6.97 -6.08 17.85
N LYS A 226 -5.98 -5.20 17.59
CA LYS A 226 -5.95 -3.80 18.03
C LYS A 226 -6.14 -2.82 16.88
N ASP A 227 -6.74 -3.28 15.78
CA ASP A 227 -7.08 -2.41 14.66
C ASP A 227 -8.19 -1.43 15.06
N GLU A 228 -7.83 -0.14 15.08
CA GLU A 228 -8.71 0.98 15.41
C GLU A 228 -9.47 1.53 14.20
N VAL A 229 -9.15 1.08 12.99
CA VAL A 229 -9.76 1.53 11.72
C VAL A 229 -10.77 0.51 11.21
N VAL A 230 -10.40 -0.78 11.22
CA VAL A 230 -11.23 -1.89 10.77
C VAL A 230 -11.46 -2.84 11.94
N SER A 231 -12.71 -2.98 12.37
CA SER A 231 -13.05 -3.81 13.50
C SER A 231 -12.69 -5.28 13.30
N VAL A 232 -12.06 -5.88 14.29
CA VAL A 232 -11.77 -7.32 14.31
C VAL A 232 -13.05 -8.17 14.20
N GLU A 233 -14.18 -7.68 14.72
CA GLU A 233 -15.49 -8.35 14.61
C GLU A 233 -15.97 -8.42 13.16
N GLU A 234 -15.64 -7.41 12.35
CA GLU A 234 -15.94 -7.46 10.91
C GLU A 234 -15.18 -8.60 10.22
N ALA A 235 -13.91 -8.81 10.57
CA ALA A 235 -13.10 -9.90 10.02
C ALA A 235 -13.59 -11.28 10.48
N ARG A 236 -13.99 -11.41 11.75
CA ARG A 236 -14.61 -12.63 12.29
C ARG A 236 -15.92 -12.97 11.56
N THR A 237 -16.74 -11.94 11.28
CA THR A 237 -17.99 -12.09 10.51
C THR A 237 -17.72 -12.56 9.08
N LEU A 238 -16.70 -12.01 8.43
CA LEU A 238 -16.29 -12.44 7.08
C LEU A 238 -15.84 -13.91 7.09
N ALA A 239 -15.02 -14.31 8.06
CA ALA A 239 -14.58 -15.70 8.21
C ALA A 239 -15.75 -16.65 8.44
N ALA A 240 -16.72 -16.27 9.28
CA ALA A 240 -17.95 -17.06 9.49
C ALA A 240 -18.76 -17.21 8.19
N ALA A 241 -18.96 -16.14 7.43
CA ALA A 241 -19.66 -16.19 6.15
C ALA A 241 -18.97 -17.12 5.13
N MET A 242 -17.64 -17.11 5.08
CA MET A 242 -16.88 -18.03 4.22
C MET A 242 -17.04 -19.49 4.65
N LYS A 243 -17.01 -19.74 5.96
CA LYS A 243 -17.26 -21.08 6.51
C LYS A 243 -18.65 -21.58 6.14
N ASP A 244 -19.68 -20.78 6.35
CA ASP A 244 -21.07 -21.12 6.04
C ASP A 244 -21.28 -21.41 4.57
N MET A 245 -20.55 -20.71 3.70
CA MET A 245 -20.58 -20.97 2.26
C MET A 245 -19.68 -22.11 1.80
N GLY A 246 -18.86 -22.70 2.67
CA GLY A 246 -17.92 -23.76 2.34
C GLY A 246 -16.80 -23.28 1.39
N ILE A 247 -16.31 -22.06 1.56
CA ILE A 247 -15.14 -21.53 0.86
C ILE A 247 -13.90 -21.99 1.61
N GLU A 248 -12.89 -22.48 0.89
CA GLU A 248 -11.58 -22.76 1.49
C GLU A 248 -10.97 -21.47 2.02
N HIS A 249 -10.80 -21.38 3.34
CA HIS A 249 -10.26 -20.17 3.95
C HIS A 249 -9.46 -20.47 5.22
N LYS A 250 -8.56 -19.52 5.54
CA LYS A 250 -7.85 -19.43 6.82
C LYS A 250 -8.08 -18.04 7.39
N TYR A 251 -8.37 -17.97 8.69
CA TYR A 251 -8.42 -16.70 9.44
C TYR A 251 -7.24 -16.63 10.39
N VAL A 252 -6.53 -15.51 10.39
CA VAL A 252 -5.42 -15.21 11.29
C VAL A 252 -5.72 -13.89 11.99
N GLU A 253 -5.92 -13.97 13.30
CA GLU A 253 -6.00 -12.82 14.19
C GLU A 253 -4.64 -12.60 14.85
N MET A 254 -4.07 -11.38 14.70
CA MET A 254 -2.73 -11.06 15.18
C MET A 254 -2.82 -10.32 16.51
N PRO A 255 -2.42 -10.94 17.65
CA PRO A 255 -2.53 -10.33 18.97
C PRO A 255 -1.65 -9.07 19.11
N GLY A 256 -2.23 -7.98 19.64
CA GLY A 256 -1.53 -6.73 19.92
C GLY A 256 -1.22 -5.87 18.68
N ILE A 257 -1.64 -6.27 17.50
CA ILE A 257 -1.32 -5.58 16.25
C ILE A 257 -2.44 -4.59 15.87
N SER A 258 -2.06 -3.34 15.62
CA SER A 258 -2.94 -2.27 15.13
C SER A 258 -2.90 -2.16 13.60
N HIS A 259 -3.77 -1.29 13.03
CA HIS A 259 -4.00 -1.17 11.58
C HIS A 259 -2.74 -1.00 10.73
N GLY A 260 -1.88 -0.05 11.05
CA GLY A 260 -0.68 0.22 10.24
C GLY A 260 0.35 -0.92 10.27
N PRO A 261 0.79 -1.39 11.45
CA PRO A 261 1.74 -2.48 11.60
C PRO A 261 1.30 -3.82 11.01
N SER A 262 0.00 -4.08 10.89
CA SER A 262 -0.53 -5.32 10.33
C SER A 262 -0.11 -5.57 8.90
N MET A 263 0.04 -4.50 8.11
CA MET A 263 0.49 -4.58 6.73
C MET A 263 1.81 -5.35 6.59
N THR A 264 2.76 -5.10 7.49
CA THR A 264 4.06 -5.78 7.47
C THR A 264 4.01 -7.11 8.24
N ALA A 265 3.39 -7.13 9.43
CA ALA A 265 3.29 -8.31 10.27
C ALA A 265 2.49 -9.45 9.61
N GLY A 266 1.52 -9.10 8.77
CA GLY A 266 0.68 -10.03 8.04
C GLY A 266 1.37 -10.76 6.89
N GLN A 267 2.43 -10.18 6.32
CA GLN A 267 3.08 -10.70 5.10
C GLN A 267 3.53 -12.16 5.22
N LYS A 268 4.10 -12.55 6.34
CA LYS A 268 4.53 -13.94 6.56
C LYS A 268 3.40 -14.94 6.37
N TYR A 269 2.19 -14.61 6.83
CA TYR A 269 1.03 -15.49 6.68
C TYR A 269 0.53 -15.53 5.24
N VAL A 270 0.64 -14.40 4.52
CA VAL A 270 0.29 -14.28 3.09
C VAL A 270 1.17 -15.20 2.26
N PHE A 271 2.49 -15.07 2.37
CA PHE A 271 3.44 -15.89 1.61
C PHE A 271 3.37 -17.37 1.98
N GLU A 272 3.23 -17.69 3.27
CA GLU A 272 2.99 -19.05 3.72
C GLU A 272 1.72 -19.68 3.12
N PHE A 273 0.64 -18.90 3.03
CA PHE A 273 -0.62 -19.35 2.48
C PHE A 273 -0.53 -19.54 0.97
N PHE A 274 0.01 -18.56 0.26
CA PHE A 274 0.16 -18.62 -1.20
C PHE A 274 1.05 -19.79 -1.64
N GLY A 275 2.12 -20.09 -0.91
CA GLY A 275 2.99 -21.22 -1.20
C GLY A 275 2.32 -22.61 -1.12
N LYS A 276 1.11 -22.69 -0.56
CA LYS A 276 0.33 -23.94 -0.41
C LYS A 276 -0.83 -24.07 -1.39
N HIS A 277 -1.10 -23.05 -2.19
CA HIS A 277 -2.25 -22.99 -3.09
C HIS A 277 -1.84 -22.80 -4.54
N SER A 278 -2.48 -23.55 -5.42
CA SER A 278 -2.38 -23.39 -6.88
C SER A 278 -3.71 -23.80 -7.51
N LYS A 279 -4.00 -23.32 -8.71
CA LYS A 279 -5.14 -23.78 -9.51
C LYS A 279 -4.94 -25.15 -10.10
#